data_e12cbe2271ab37645918218a035e5622
#
_entry.id   e12cbe2271ab37645918218a035e5622
#
_cell.length_a   1.000
_cell.length_b   1.000
_cell.length_c   1.000
_cell.angle_alpha   90.00
_cell.angle_beta   90.00
_cell.angle_gamma   90.00
#
_symmetry.space_group_name_H-M   'P 1'
#
loop_
_entity.id
_entity.type
_entity.pdbx_description
1 polymer ?
#
loop_
_entity_poly.entity_id
_entity_poly.type
_entity_poly.pdbx_seq_one_letter_code
_entity_poly.pdbx_strand_id
1 'polypeptide(L)'
;GLIWMGNFDEMFQRIEEKMKVGFRCIKLKIGAIEFDKELELLAHIRKHFTPEEIELRVDANGAFSPQKALEKLKRLSEYQLHSIEQPIRAGQWEEMAQLCECTPLPIALDEELIAINEREEKTALLDTIHPQYIILKPSLHGGINGSEEWIELASQRSIGSWVTSALES
;
A
#
# COMPACT_ATOMS: atom_id res chain seq x y z
N GLY A 1 -2.92 -11.17 -7.01
CA GLY A 1 -1.86 -11.09 -8.02
C GLY A 1 -0.96 -9.87 -7.80
N LEU A 2 0.34 -10.03 -8.00
CA LEU A 2 1.31 -8.94 -7.94
C LEU A 2 1.76 -8.56 -9.34
N ILE A 3 1.72 -7.26 -9.65
CA ILE A 3 2.30 -6.65 -10.85
C ILE A 3 3.55 -5.90 -10.41
N TRP A 4 4.70 -6.49 -10.71
CA TRP A 4 6.01 -5.92 -10.38
C TRP A 4 6.34 -4.74 -11.29
N MET A 5 7.24 -3.87 -10.82
CA MET A 5 7.75 -2.75 -11.62
C MET A 5 8.36 -3.22 -12.93
N GLY A 6 8.21 -2.42 -13.97
CA GLY A 6 8.74 -2.60 -15.29
C GLY A 6 8.46 -1.39 -16.15
N ASN A 7 8.75 -1.44 -17.44
CA ASN A 7 8.21 -0.45 -18.35
C ASN A 7 6.69 -0.65 -18.57
N PHE A 8 6.05 0.29 -19.22
CA PHE A 8 4.59 0.26 -19.42
C PHE A 8 4.10 -1.03 -20.09
N ASP A 9 4.75 -1.45 -21.16
CA ASP A 9 4.32 -2.63 -21.95
C ASP A 9 4.46 -3.92 -21.13
N GLU A 10 5.55 -4.07 -20.36
CA GLU A 10 5.76 -5.21 -19.47
C GLU A 10 4.71 -5.28 -18.36
N MET A 11 4.40 -4.14 -17.73
CA MET A 11 3.38 -4.08 -16.70
C MET A 11 1.99 -4.38 -17.27
N PHE A 12 1.68 -3.82 -18.42
CA PHE A 12 0.43 -4.08 -19.13
C PHE A 12 0.25 -5.57 -19.45
N GLN A 13 1.27 -6.22 -19.98
CA GLN A 13 1.25 -7.64 -20.30
C GLN A 13 1.04 -8.51 -19.05
N ARG A 14 1.71 -8.18 -17.94
CA ARG A 14 1.53 -8.87 -16.65
C ARG A 14 0.11 -8.70 -16.10
N ILE A 15 -0.50 -7.53 -16.27
CA ILE A 15 -1.91 -7.29 -15.91
C ILE A 15 -2.83 -8.23 -16.70
N GLU A 16 -2.69 -8.27 -18.02
CA GLU A 16 -3.48 -9.16 -18.88
C GLU A 16 -3.36 -10.64 -18.46
N GLU A 17 -2.14 -11.09 -18.13
CA GLU A 17 -1.90 -12.45 -17.65
C GLU A 17 -2.63 -12.73 -16.32
N LYS A 18 -2.54 -11.80 -15.35
CA LYS A 18 -3.20 -11.96 -14.05
C LYS A 18 -4.72 -11.94 -14.15
N MET A 19 -5.26 -11.08 -15.01
CA MET A 19 -6.69 -11.04 -15.31
C MET A 19 -7.18 -12.35 -15.93
N LYS A 20 -6.46 -12.92 -16.89
CA LYS A 20 -6.78 -14.21 -17.51
C LYS A 20 -6.76 -15.38 -16.52
N VAL A 21 -5.86 -15.36 -15.53
CA VAL A 21 -5.78 -16.39 -14.48
C VAL A 21 -6.91 -16.26 -13.45
N GLY A 22 -7.63 -15.13 -13.43
CA GLY A 22 -8.81 -14.94 -12.57
C GLY A 22 -8.49 -14.47 -11.16
N PHE A 23 -7.41 -13.71 -10.97
CA PHE A 23 -7.14 -13.06 -9.68
C PHE A 23 -8.22 -12.02 -9.37
N ARG A 24 -8.75 -12.05 -8.13
CA ARG A 24 -9.75 -11.08 -7.63
C ARG A 24 -9.14 -9.92 -6.84
N CYS A 25 -7.87 -9.97 -6.52
CA CYS A 25 -7.11 -8.89 -5.93
C CYS A 25 -5.80 -8.75 -6.70
N ILE A 26 -5.54 -7.54 -7.20
CA ILE A 26 -4.31 -7.20 -7.94
C ILE A 26 -3.63 -6.02 -7.24
N LYS A 27 -2.34 -6.18 -6.91
CA LYS A 27 -1.49 -5.11 -6.41
C LYS A 27 -0.48 -4.70 -7.48
N LEU A 28 -0.46 -3.41 -7.84
CA LEU A 28 0.51 -2.83 -8.76
C LEU A 28 1.58 -2.07 -7.99
N LYS A 29 2.84 -2.35 -8.30
CA LYS A 29 3.95 -1.47 -7.91
C LYS A 29 3.92 -0.21 -8.77
N ILE A 30 3.98 0.96 -8.16
CA ILE A 30 3.96 2.27 -8.83
C ILE A 30 5.13 3.16 -8.34
N GLY A 31 5.37 4.26 -9.02
CA GLY A 31 6.45 5.19 -8.69
C GLY A 31 7.74 4.99 -9.49
N ALA A 32 7.76 4.06 -10.45
CA ALA A 32 8.93 3.74 -11.26
C ALA A 32 8.87 4.31 -12.70
N ILE A 33 7.67 4.57 -13.21
CA ILE A 33 7.45 5.16 -14.54
C ILE A 33 6.70 6.48 -14.41
N GLU A 34 6.46 7.15 -15.53
CA GLU A 34 5.65 8.38 -15.55
C GLU A 34 4.28 8.13 -14.93
N PHE A 35 3.88 8.98 -13.98
CA PHE A 35 2.68 8.79 -13.19
C PHE A 35 1.40 8.69 -14.04
N ASP A 36 1.30 9.44 -15.13
CA ASP A 36 0.15 9.37 -16.04
C ASP A 36 0.07 7.99 -16.73
N LYS A 37 1.21 7.35 -16.99
CA LYS A 37 1.26 5.98 -17.51
C LYS A 37 0.80 4.95 -16.47
N GLU A 38 1.11 5.16 -15.21
CA GLU A 38 0.58 4.33 -14.13
C GLU A 38 -0.94 4.43 -14.03
N LEU A 39 -1.50 5.63 -14.18
CA LEU A 39 -2.94 5.84 -14.22
C LEU A 39 -3.60 5.18 -15.46
N GLU A 40 -2.94 5.18 -16.63
CA GLU A 40 -3.43 4.45 -17.81
C GLU A 40 -3.57 2.93 -17.54
N LEU A 41 -2.62 2.33 -16.80
CA LEU A 41 -2.71 0.91 -16.42
C LEU A 41 -3.92 0.65 -15.51
N LEU A 42 -4.17 1.51 -14.53
CA LEU A 42 -5.34 1.41 -13.64
C LEU A 42 -6.64 1.59 -14.42
N ALA A 43 -6.70 2.59 -15.31
CA ALA A 43 -7.83 2.83 -16.19
C ALA A 43 -8.12 1.62 -17.08
N HIS A 44 -7.09 0.95 -17.60
CA HIS A 44 -7.24 -0.26 -18.39
C HIS A 44 -7.94 -1.37 -17.59
N ILE A 45 -7.51 -1.62 -16.35
CA ILE A 45 -8.14 -2.64 -15.51
C ILE A 45 -9.61 -2.26 -15.25
N ARG A 46 -9.88 -1.02 -14.85
CA ARG A 46 -11.24 -0.54 -14.51
C ARG A 46 -12.18 -0.48 -15.72
N LYS A 47 -11.66 -0.39 -16.93
CA LYS A 47 -12.44 -0.51 -18.15
C LYS A 47 -13.05 -1.90 -18.32
N HIS A 48 -12.41 -2.94 -17.80
CA HIS A 48 -12.80 -4.33 -17.97
C HIS A 48 -13.43 -4.96 -16.73
N PHE A 49 -13.12 -4.44 -15.53
CA PHE A 49 -13.55 -4.99 -14.26
C PHE A 49 -13.99 -3.90 -13.27
N THR A 50 -15.13 -4.11 -12.68
CA THR A 50 -15.64 -3.24 -11.60
C THR A 50 -14.85 -3.45 -10.30
N PRO A 51 -14.97 -2.55 -9.32
CA PRO A 51 -14.35 -2.74 -7.99
C PRO A 51 -14.82 -3.99 -7.26
N GLU A 52 -16.05 -4.44 -7.51
CA GLU A 52 -16.64 -5.64 -6.92
C GLU A 52 -16.05 -6.93 -7.52
N GLU A 53 -15.62 -6.87 -8.78
CA GLU A 53 -15.01 -8.02 -9.47
C GLU A 53 -13.53 -8.16 -9.15
N ILE A 54 -12.80 -7.03 -9.14
CA ILE A 54 -11.35 -7.01 -8.84
C ILE A 54 -11.03 -5.88 -7.86
N GLU A 55 -10.58 -6.25 -6.67
CA GLU A 55 -9.94 -5.33 -5.73
C GLU A 55 -8.57 -4.89 -6.27
N LEU A 56 -8.35 -3.59 -6.37
CA LEU A 56 -7.05 -3.02 -6.75
C LEU A 56 -6.37 -2.38 -5.55
N ARG A 57 -5.09 -2.69 -5.40
CA ARG A 57 -4.16 -2.03 -4.48
C ARG A 57 -2.96 -1.51 -5.25
N VAL A 58 -2.36 -0.44 -4.77
CA VAL A 58 -1.10 0.07 -5.31
C VAL A 58 -0.05 0.17 -4.22
N ASP A 59 1.20 0.09 -4.61
CA ASP A 59 2.34 0.15 -3.68
C ASP A 59 3.40 1.09 -4.29
N ALA A 60 3.63 2.19 -3.61
CA ALA A 60 4.54 3.24 -4.05
C ALA A 60 5.95 3.10 -3.48
N ASN A 61 6.18 2.22 -2.49
CA ASN A 61 7.47 2.04 -1.82
C ASN A 61 8.17 3.37 -1.46
N GLY A 62 7.40 4.35 -1.00
CA GLY A 62 7.94 5.66 -0.62
C GLY A 62 8.35 6.58 -1.78
N ALA A 63 7.88 6.32 -3.00
CA ALA A 63 8.33 7.05 -4.19
C ALA A 63 7.82 8.49 -4.29
N PHE A 64 6.76 8.86 -3.57
CA PHE A 64 6.21 10.21 -3.67
C PHE A 64 6.91 11.17 -2.71
N SER A 65 7.14 12.41 -3.14
CA SER A 65 7.51 13.48 -2.21
C SER A 65 6.29 13.91 -1.39
N PRO A 66 6.43 14.28 -0.11
CA PRO A 66 5.31 14.71 0.73
C PRO A 66 4.48 15.83 0.07
N GLN A 67 5.13 16.79 -0.59
CA GLN A 67 4.47 17.94 -1.21
C GLN A 67 3.54 17.55 -2.38
N LYS A 68 3.82 16.44 -3.07
CA LYS A 68 3.04 15.97 -4.22
C LYS A 68 2.16 14.76 -3.90
N ALA A 69 2.34 14.15 -2.72
CA ALA A 69 1.66 12.91 -2.39
C ALA A 69 0.14 13.07 -2.39
N LEU A 70 -0.40 14.08 -1.72
CA LEU A 70 -1.86 14.29 -1.63
C LEU A 70 -2.52 14.50 -3.00
N GLU A 71 -1.86 15.24 -3.91
CA GLU A 71 -2.35 15.42 -5.29
C GLU A 71 -2.43 14.07 -6.02
N LYS A 72 -1.37 13.26 -5.92
CA LYS A 72 -1.33 11.94 -6.52
C LYS A 72 -2.38 11.00 -5.92
N LEU A 73 -2.56 11.02 -4.59
CA LEU A 73 -3.58 10.22 -3.90
C LEU A 73 -5.01 10.58 -4.38
N LYS A 74 -5.29 11.85 -4.60
CA LYS A 74 -6.58 12.30 -5.17
C LYS A 74 -6.81 11.72 -6.56
N ARG A 75 -5.82 11.76 -7.44
CA ARG A 75 -5.93 11.18 -8.79
C ARG A 75 -6.06 9.65 -8.75
N LEU A 76 -5.33 8.97 -7.88
CA LEU A 76 -5.43 7.53 -7.68
C LEU A 76 -6.81 7.12 -7.14
N SER A 77 -7.41 7.91 -6.27
CA SER A 77 -8.73 7.61 -5.69
C SER A 77 -9.85 7.52 -6.73
N GLU A 78 -9.70 8.16 -7.89
CA GLU A 78 -10.67 8.09 -9.00
C GLU A 78 -10.84 6.67 -9.56
N TYR A 79 -9.85 5.80 -9.33
CA TYR A 79 -9.87 4.39 -9.78
C TYR A 79 -10.44 3.42 -8.76
N GLN A 80 -11.07 3.91 -7.70
CA GLN A 80 -11.71 3.08 -6.67
C GLN A 80 -10.78 1.98 -6.15
N LEU A 81 -9.56 2.38 -5.76
CA LEU A 81 -8.57 1.51 -5.15
C LEU A 81 -8.94 1.20 -3.70
N HIS A 82 -8.60 0.00 -3.23
CA HIS A 82 -8.75 -0.37 -1.83
C HIS A 82 -7.78 0.43 -0.94
N SER A 83 -6.53 0.52 -1.34
CA SER A 83 -5.49 1.19 -0.56
C SER A 83 -4.24 1.49 -1.39
N ILE A 84 -3.43 2.42 -0.87
CA ILE A 84 -2.05 2.64 -1.29
C ILE A 84 -1.11 2.23 -0.17
N GLU A 85 -0.07 1.45 -0.50
CA GLU A 85 1.00 1.06 0.40
C GLU A 85 2.13 2.09 0.32
N GLN A 86 2.61 2.56 1.47
CA GLN A 86 3.76 3.44 1.70
C GLN A 86 3.92 4.55 0.63
N PRO A 87 3.06 5.58 0.62
CA PRO A 87 3.12 6.62 -0.42
C PRO A 87 4.39 7.48 -0.37
N ILE A 88 4.87 7.83 0.83
CA ILE A 88 6.10 8.58 1.06
C ILE A 88 7.12 7.74 1.83
N ARG A 89 8.38 8.14 1.83
CA ARG A 89 9.46 7.40 2.52
C ARG A 89 9.19 7.29 4.01
N ALA A 90 9.55 6.15 4.56
CA ALA A 90 9.53 5.90 6.01
C ALA A 90 10.37 6.92 6.78
N GLY A 91 10.02 7.15 8.06
CA GLY A 91 10.67 8.09 8.95
C GLY A 91 10.16 9.53 8.84
N GLN A 92 9.10 9.78 8.07
CA GLN A 92 8.43 11.08 7.92
C GLN A 92 7.03 11.03 8.58
N TRP A 93 7.01 10.79 9.88
CA TRP A 93 5.77 10.49 10.61
C TRP A 93 4.75 11.65 10.57
N GLU A 94 5.23 12.87 10.69
CA GLU A 94 4.36 14.06 10.69
C GLU A 94 3.71 14.26 9.32
N GLU A 95 4.47 14.14 8.24
CA GLU A 95 3.96 14.23 6.87
C GLU A 95 3.02 13.06 6.54
N MET A 96 3.35 11.85 6.99
CA MET A 96 2.50 10.69 6.82
C MET A 96 1.18 10.83 7.60
N ALA A 97 1.23 11.37 8.83
CA ALA A 97 0.05 11.66 9.64
C ALA A 97 -0.89 12.66 8.93
N GLN A 98 -0.34 13.75 8.41
CA GLN A 98 -1.09 14.72 7.62
C GLN A 98 -1.74 14.09 6.38
N LEU A 99 -1.03 13.21 5.69
CA LEU A 99 -1.59 12.46 4.56
C LEU A 99 -2.72 11.54 5.01
N CYS A 100 -2.55 10.78 6.09
CA CYS A 100 -3.57 9.87 6.62
C CYS A 100 -4.85 10.60 7.05
N GLU A 101 -4.73 11.83 7.55
CA GLU A 101 -5.87 12.67 7.93
C GLU A 101 -6.67 13.19 6.72
N CYS A 102 -5.96 13.55 5.62
CA CYS A 102 -6.56 14.23 4.47
C CYS A 102 -6.81 13.34 3.25
N THR A 103 -6.35 12.10 3.26
CA THR A 103 -6.36 11.23 2.08
C THR A 103 -7.76 10.78 1.67
N PRO A 104 -8.12 10.86 0.37
CA PRO A 104 -9.32 10.20 -0.14
C PRO A 104 -9.11 8.71 -0.44
N LEU A 105 -7.87 8.21 -0.38
CA LEU A 105 -7.47 6.83 -0.64
C LEU A 105 -6.81 6.26 0.61
N PRO A 106 -7.32 5.18 1.23
CA PRO A 106 -6.75 4.60 2.44
C PRO A 106 -5.26 4.26 2.30
N ILE A 107 -4.48 4.63 3.31
CA ILE A 107 -3.02 4.38 3.36
C ILE A 107 -2.75 3.14 4.22
N ALA A 108 -1.87 2.28 3.70
CA ALA A 108 -1.31 1.13 4.41
C ALA A 108 0.19 1.34 4.64
N LEU A 109 0.65 1.22 5.88
CA LEU A 109 2.08 1.32 6.20
C LEU A 109 2.76 -0.04 6.03
N ASP A 110 3.93 -0.05 5.41
CA ASP A 110 4.82 -1.22 5.26
C ASP A 110 6.22 -0.90 5.79
N GLU A 111 7.03 -0.18 5.02
CA GLU A 111 8.41 0.14 5.38
C GLU A 111 8.52 0.96 6.68
N GLU A 112 7.49 1.68 7.05
CA GLU A 112 7.43 2.44 8.31
C GLU A 112 7.55 1.54 9.54
N LEU A 113 7.09 0.29 9.44
CA LEU A 113 7.05 -0.66 10.55
C LEU A 113 8.36 -1.43 10.73
N ILE A 114 9.24 -1.40 9.72
CA ILE A 114 10.50 -2.17 9.73
C ILE A 114 11.44 -1.60 10.79
N ALA A 115 12.04 -2.49 11.57
CA ALA A 115 12.95 -2.19 12.69
C ALA A 115 12.29 -1.55 13.95
N ILE A 116 10.98 -1.38 13.95
CA ILE A 116 10.24 -0.98 15.16
C ILE A 116 9.87 -2.25 15.94
N ASN A 117 10.58 -2.51 17.04
CA ASN A 117 10.44 -3.76 17.78
C ASN A 117 9.78 -3.56 19.16
N GLU A 118 10.07 -2.45 19.83
CA GLU A 118 9.56 -2.19 21.16
C GLU A 118 8.08 -1.77 21.15
N ARG A 119 7.30 -2.29 22.09
CA ARG A 119 5.84 -2.05 22.16
C ARG A 119 5.51 -0.56 22.28
N GLU A 120 6.30 0.17 23.02
CA GLU A 120 6.14 1.62 23.19
C GLU A 120 6.36 2.37 21.87
N GLU A 121 7.34 1.97 21.07
CA GLU A 121 7.61 2.57 19.76
C GLU A 121 6.49 2.23 18.76
N LYS A 122 6.02 0.98 18.75
CA LYS A 122 4.85 0.57 17.93
C LYS A 122 3.62 1.41 18.26
N THR A 123 3.37 1.57 19.56
CA THR A 123 2.27 2.39 20.08
C THR A 123 2.40 3.84 19.62
N ALA A 124 3.58 4.44 19.82
CA ALA A 124 3.86 5.83 19.44
C ALA A 124 3.68 6.06 17.92
N LEU A 125 4.15 5.13 17.09
CA LEU A 125 3.97 5.18 15.63
C LEU A 125 2.49 5.20 15.24
N LEU A 126 1.72 4.25 15.76
CA LEU A 126 0.29 4.14 15.43
C LEU A 126 -0.52 5.34 15.95
N ASP A 127 -0.18 5.84 17.15
CA ASP A 127 -0.83 7.01 17.75
C ASP A 127 -0.46 8.32 17.05
N THR A 128 0.71 8.40 16.42
CA THR A 128 1.14 9.58 15.67
C THR A 128 0.55 9.61 14.27
N ILE A 129 0.66 8.49 13.53
CA ILE A 129 0.33 8.47 12.09
C ILE A 129 -1.15 8.21 11.84
N HIS A 130 -1.81 7.40 12.66
CA HIS A 130 -3.20 6.97 12.47
C HIS A 130 -3.51 6.46 11.05
N PRO A 131 -2.74 5.46 10.53
CA PRO A 131 -2.99 4.94 9.20
C PRO A 131 -4.32 4.17 9.15
N GLN A 132 -4.88 3.96 7.97
CA GLN A 132 -6.06 3.11 7.82
C GLN A 132 -5.71 1.62 7.90
N TYR A 133 -4.49 1.26 7.47
CA TYR A 133 -4.02 -0.12 7.48
C TYR A 133 -2.52 -0.22 7.81
N ILE A 134 -2.13 -1.41 8.28
CA ILE A 134 -0.73 -1.84 8.37
C ILE A 134 -0.52 -3.17 7.66
N ILE A 135 0.68 -3.37 7.09
CA ILE A 135 1.08 -4.57 6.37
C ILE A 135 2.18 -5.27 7.15
N LEU A 136 1.96 -6.53 7.47
CA LEU A 136 2.86 -7.29 8.31
C LEU A 136 3.60 -8.37 7.52
N LYS A 137 4.91 -8.41 7.69
CA LYS A 137 5.82 -9.40 7.15
C LYS A 137 6.54 -10.06 8.33
N PRO A 138 6.08 -11.24 8.79
CA PRO A 138 6.59 -11.83 10.03
C PRO A 138 8.11 -11.92 10.12
N SER A 139 8.78 -12.20 9.00
CA SER A 139 10.26 -12.23 8.93
C SER A 139 10.94 -10.88 9.25
N LEU A 140 10.22 -9.77 9.15
CA LEU A 140 10.73 -8.40 9.40
C LEU A 140 10.20 -7.77 10.69
N HIS A 141 9.18 -8.38 11.33
CA HIS A 141 8.46 -7.79 12.45
C HIS A 141 8.51 -8.63 13.74
N GLY A 142 9.63 -9.35 13.97
CA GLY A 142 9.81 -10.16 15.18
C GLY A 142 9.07 -11.50 15.14
N GLY A 143 8.89 -12.07 13.95
CA GLY A 143 8.21 -13.36 13.78
C GLY A 143 6.69 -13.27 13.98
N ILE A 144 6.08 -14.40 14.34
CA ILE A 144 4.64 -14.49 14.60
C ILE A 144 4.25 -13.62 15.80
N ASN A 145 4.97 -13.72 16.91
CA ASN A 145 4.67 -12.98 18.13
C ASN A 145 4.73 -11.46 17.92
N GLY A 146 5.74 -10.97 17.22
CA GLY A 146 5.86 -9.54 16.90
C GLY A 146 4.73 -9.06 15.98
N SER A 147 4.30 -9.90 15.05
CA SER A 147 3.17 -9.60 14.17
C SER A 147 1.83 -9.61 14.94
N GLU A 148 1.62 -10.56 15.85
CA GLU A 148 0.44 -10.60 16.70
C GLU A 148 0.33 -9.36 17.60
N GLU A 149 1.45 -8.88 18.14
CA GLU A 149 1.48 -7.64 18.90
C GLU A 149 1.09 -6.41 18.05
N TRP A 150 1.60 -6.32 16.82
CA TRP A 150 1.17 -5.27 15.88
C TRP A 150 -0.33 -5.33 15.57
N ILE A 151 -0.89 -6.55 15.37
CA ILE A 151 -2.32 -6.75 15.12
C ILE A 151 -3.16 -6.30 16.31
N GLU A 152 -2.74 -6.67 17.53
CA GLU A 152 -3.40 -6.24 18.77
C GLU A 152 -3.45 -4.71 18.89
N LEU A 153 -2.29 -4.06 18.76
CA LEU A 153 -2.17 -2.60 18.89
C LEU A 153 -2.96 -1.84 17.80
N ALA A 154 -2.93 -2.34 16.57
CA ALA A 154 -3.69 -1.79 15.44
C ALA A 154 -5.21 -1.94 15.67
N SER A 155 -5.65 -3.12 16.09
CA SER A 155 -7.06 -3.41 16.38
C SER A 155 -7.65 -2.51 17.45
N GLN A 156 -6.89 -2.23 18.53
CA GLN A 156 -7.29 -1.30 19.60
C GLN A 156 -7.53 0.13 19.09
N ARG A 157 -7.00 0.48 17.92
CA ARG A 157 -7.09 1.79 17.25
C ARG A 157 -7.99 1.79 16.03
N SER A 158 -8.72 0.71 15.79
CA SER A 158 -9.53 0.52 14.59
C SER A 158 -8.73 0.58 13.27
N ILE A 159 -7.43 0.26 13.34
CA ILE A 159 -6.54 0.16 12.17
C ILE A 159 -6.61 -1.27 11.64
N GLY A 160 -6.91 -1.42 10.36
CA GLY A 160 -6.93 -2.72 9.69
C GLY A 160 -5.51 -3.28 9.48
N SER A 161 -5.39 -4.60 9.34
CA SER A 161 -4.10 -5.24 9.10
C SER A 161 -4.23 -6.44 8.17
N TRP A 162 -3.17 -6.75 7.45
CA TRP A 162 -3.00 -8.04 6.77
C TRP A 162 -1.55 -8.51 6.79
N VAL A 163 -1.39 -9.81 6.70
CA VAL A 163 -0.08 -10.46 6.66
C VAL A 163 0.28 -10.82 5.22
N THR A 164 1.51 -10.59 4.85
CA THR A 164 2.07 -10.97 3.55
C THR A 164 3.50 -11.50 3.72
N SER A 165 4.09 -11.99 2.63
CA SER A 165 5.50 -12.39 2.60
C SER A 165 6.41 -11.19 2.28
N ALA A 166 7.66 -11.27 2.74
CA ALA A 166 8.71 -10.33 2.35
C ALA A 166 9.43 -10.79 1.06
N LEU A 167 8.85 -11.74 0.31
CA LEU A 167 9.43 -12.41 -0.86
C LEU A 167 10.66 -13.24 -0.49
N GLU A 168 10.58 -13.92 0.64
CA GLU A 168 11.56 -14.92 1.05
C GLU A 168 11.58 -16.05 0.00
N SER A 169 12.78 -16.47 -0.40
CA SER A 169 13.02 -17.56 -1.33
C SER A 169 13.15 -18.90 -0.61
#